data_59ce6f34437897509216ade95c285b53
#
_entry.id   59ce6f34437897509216ade95c285b53
#
_cell.length_a   1.000
_cell.length_b   1.000
_cell.length_c   1.000
_cell.angle_alpha   90.00
_cell.angle_beta   90.00
_cell.angle_gamma   90.00
#
_symmetry.space_group_name_H-M   'P 1'
#
loop_
_entity.id
_entity.type
_entity.pdbx_description
1 polymer ?
#
loop_
_entity_poly.entity_id
_entity_poly.type
_entity_poly.pdbx_seq_one_letter_code
_entity_poly.pdbx_strand_id
1 'polypeptide(L)' 'NVEERRSAAVDFLRKMGHNVEEVRSGSETLLKIDGMYYRIFPATRRSYKVPIQGVNLVPVYW' A
#
# COMPACT_ATOMS: atom_id res chain seq x y z
N ASN A 1 12.84 0.46 6.28
CA ASN A 1 11.73 0.56 7.23
C ASN A 1 10.40 0.65 6.48
N VAL A 2 9.32 0.71 7.24
CA VAL A 2 7.97 0.68 6.64
C VAL A 2 7.72 1.89 5.74
N GLU A 3 8.18 3.06 6.16
CA GLU A 3 7.96 4.27 5.37
C GLU A 3 8.69 4.23 4.04
N GLU A 4 9.89 3.72 4.02
CA GLU A 4 10.64 3.56 2.78
C GLU A 4 9.98 2.56 1.85
N ARG A 5 9.50 1.45 2.41
CA ARG A 5 8.81 0.43 1.64
C ARG A 5 7.50 0.97 1.07
N ARG A 6 6.77 1.73 1.87
CA ARG A 6 5.53 2.35 1.41
C ARG A 6 5.81 3.31 0.26
N SER A 7 6.83 4.13 0.41
CA SER A 7 7.21 5.09 -0.62
C SER A 7 7.60 4.38 -1.92
N ALA A 8 8.35 3.31 -1.81
CA ALA A 8 8.74 2.51 -2.98
C ALA A 8 7.51 1.90 -3.65
N ALA A 9 6.55 1.41 -2.86
CA ALA A 9 5.33 0.84 -3.41
C ALA A 9 4.49 1.90 -4.13
N VAL A 10 4.39 3.09 -3.55
CA VAL A 10 3.67 4.19 -4.17
C VAL A 10 4.29 4.55 -5.51
N ASP A 11 5.60 4.70 -5.55
CA ASP A 11 6.30 5.04 -6.78
C ASP A 11 6.11 3.96 -7.84
N PHE A 12 6.21 2.70 -7.43
CA PHE A 12 6.02 1.59 -8.34
C PHE A 12 4.62 1.61 -8.96
N LEU A 13 3.59 1.80 -8.13
CA LEU A 13 2.21 1.81 -8.61
C LEU A 13 1.94 3.00 -9.52
N ARG A 14 2.51 4.15 -9.22
CA ARG A 14 2.37 5.33 -10.07
C ARG A 14 3.00 5.10 -11.43
N LYS A 15 4.16 4.45 -11.47
CA LYS A 15 4.82 4.11 -12.73
C LYS A 15 3.98 3.14 -13.56
N MET A 16 3.18 2.32 -12.89
CA MET A 16 2.28 1.39 -13.58
C MET A 16 1.00 2.07 -14.07
N GLY A 17 0.83 3.34 -13.78
CA GLY A 17 -0.34 4.09 -14.25
C GLY A 17 -1.50 4.15 -13.27
N HIS A 18 -1.28 3.74 -12.03
CA HIS A 18 -2.34 3.81 -11.01
C HIS A 18 -2.40 5.16 -10.34
N ASN A 19 -3.59 5.57 -9.95
CA ASN A 19 -3.77 6.74 -9.10
C ASN A 19 -3.56 6.31 -7.66
N VAL A 20 -2.55 6.87 -7.01
CA VAL A 20 -2.20 6.48 -5.65
C VAL A 20 -2.15 7.71 -4.76
N GLU A 21 -2.86 7.66 -3.65
CA GLU A 21 -2.84 8.71 -2.65
C GLU A 21 -2.57 8.10 -1.28
N GLU A 22 -1.81 8.81 -0.45
CA GLU A 22 -1.59 8.39 0.92
C GLU A 22 -2.62 9.09 1.79
N VAL A 23 -3.39 8.30 2.54
CA VAL A 23 -4.48 8.81 3.36
C VAL A 23 -4.22 8.44 4.82
N ARG A 24 -4.22 9.43 5.70
CA ARG A 24 -4.06 9.19 7.13
C ARG A 24 -5.41 8.88 7.75
N SER A 25 -5.46 7.81 8.52
CA SER A 25 -6.66 7.41 9.23
C SER A 25 -6.25 7.08 10.66
N GLY A 26 -6.43 8.05 11.57
CA GLY A 26 -5.95 7.89 12.93
C GLY A 26 -4.44 7.79 12.95
N SER A 27 -3.91 6.74 13.54
CA SER A 27 -2.47 6.49 13.60
C SER A 27 -1.97 5.67 12.41
N GLU A 28 -2.84 5.26 11.51
CA GLU A 28 -2.47 4.47 10.34
C GLU A 28 -2.38 5.34 9.10
N THR A 29 -1.56 4.90 8.15
CA THR A 29 -1.55 5.48 6.82
C THR A 29 -2.05 4.42 5.86
N LEU A 30 -3.07 4.77 5.10
CA LEU A 30 -3.65 3.89 4.09
C LEU A 30 -3.23 4.37 2.72
N LEU A 31 -3.24 3.49 1.76
CA LEU A 31 -3.09 3.87 0.36
C LEU A 31 -4.44 3.79 -0.32
N LYS A 32 -4.81 4.86 -1.01
CA LYS A 32 -5.98 4.85 -1.86
C LYS A 32 -5.50 4.65 -3.29
N ILE A 33 -5.77 3.48 -3.84
CA ILE A 33 -5.32 3.10 -5.17
C ILE A 33 -6.54 2.93 -6.05
N ASP A 34 -6.63 3.76 -7.08
CA ASP A 34 -7.76 3.74 -8.03
C ASP A 34 -9.11 3.75 -7.33
N GLY A 35 -9.21 4.53 -6.26
CA GLY A 35 -10.46 4.69 -5.52
C GLY A 35 -10.71 3.67 -4.43
N MET A 36 -9.81 2.72 -4.24
CA MET A 36 -9.97 1.70 -3.22
C MET A 36 -8.89 1.84 -2.15
N TYR A 37 -9.26 1.70 -0.89
CA TYR A 37 -8.34 1.84 0.23
C TYR A 37 -7.67 0.53 0.56
N TYR A 38 -6.39 0.61 0.89
CA TYR A 38 -5.58 -0.56 1.25
C TYR A 38 -4.79 -0.27 2.50
N ARG A 39 -4.69 -1.28 3.36
CA ARG A 39 -3.74 -1.26 4.47
C ARG A 39 -2.41 -1.78 3.97
N ILE A 40 -1.33 -1.31 4.59
CA ILE A 40 0.02 -1.68 4.23
C ILE A 40 0.63 -2.48 5.36
N PHE A 41 1.16 -3.64 5.03
CA PHE A 41 1.88 -4.48 5.98
C PHE A 41 3.24 -4.82 5.41
N PRO A 42 4.27 -4.99 6.26
CA PRO A 42 5.55 -5.47 5.76
C PRO A 42 5.37 -6.83 5.09
N ALA A 43 6.07 -7.05 4.00
CA ALA A 43 6.01 -8.34 3.32
C ALA A 43 6.63 -9.40 4.21
N THR A 44 5.94 -10.53 4.34
CA THR A 44 6.39 -11.66 5.11
C THR A 44 6.35 -12.89 4.22
N ARG A 45 6.70 -14.04 4.79
CA ARG A 45 6.63 -15.29 4.04
C ARG A 45 5.22 -15.56 3.54
N ARG A 46 4.23 -15.13 4.31
CA ARG A 46 2.84 -15.29 3.93
C ARG A 46 2.35 -14.01 3.32
N SER A 47 2.45 -13.96 2.02
CA SER A 47 1.88 -12.84 1.28
C SER A 47 0.39 -13.06 1.13
N TYR A 48 -0.39 -12.08 1.57
CA TYR A 48 -1.84 -12.25 1.56
C TYR A 48 -2.45 -11.93 0.21
N LYS A 49 -2.19 -10.74 -0.28
CA LYS A 49 -2.81 -10.30 -1.53
C LYS A 49 -1.78 -10.01 -2.59
N VAL A 50 -1.22 -8.83 -2.55
CA VAL A 50 -0.28 -8.39 -3.57
C VAL A 50 0.97 -7.87 -2.90
N PRO A 51 2.07 -8.62 -2.90
CA PRO A 51 3.32 -8.10 -2.39
C PRO A 51 3.93 -7.15 -3.41
N ILE A 52 4.17 -5.91 -3.01
CA ILE A 52 4.75 -4.89 -3.87
C ILE A 52 5.87 -4.20 -3.12
N GLN A 53 7.08 -4.27 -3.67
CA GLN A 53 8.23 -3.56 -3.12
C GLN A 53 8.45 -3.78 -1.63
N GLY A 54 8.24 -5.00 -1.18
CA GLY A 54 8.47 -5.35 0.21
C GLY A 54 7.31 -5.05 1.15
N VAL A 55 6.14 -4.76 0.63
CA VAL A 55 4.93 -4.58 1.45
C VAL A 55 3.79 -5.40 0.86
N ASN A 56 2.85 -5.75 1.71
CA ASN A 56 1.62 -6.40 1.32
C ASN A 56 0.48 -5.38 1.40
N LEU A 57 -0.37 -5.38 0.41
CA LEU A 57 -1.54 -4.52 0.38
C LEU A 57 -2.78 -5.35 0.63
N VAL A 58 -3.57 -4.94 1.60
CA VAL A 58 -4.79 -5.63 1.98
C VAL A 58 -5.96 -4.67 1.81
N PRO A 59 -6.94 -5.00 0.97
CA PRO A 59 -8.09 -4.11 0.77
C PRO A 59 -8.85 -3.84 2.07
N VAL A 60 -9.31 -2.61 2.22
CA VAL A 60 -10.12 -2.21 3.36
C VAL A 60 -11.52 -1.90 2.83
N TYR A 61 -12.51 -2.58 3.39
CA TYR A 61 -13.90 -2.36 3.01
C TYR A 61 -14.61 -1.63 4.13
N TRP A 62 -15.33 -0.59 3.79
CA TRP A 62 -16.15 0.14 4.77
C TRP A 62 -17.62 -0.24 4.61
#